data_f0de10798e83d7961ac59b42394e8147
#
_entry.id   f0de10798e83d7961ac59b42394e8147
#
_cell.length_a   1.000
_cell.length_b   1.000
_cell.length_c   1.000
_cell.angle_alpha   90.00
_cell.angle_beta   90.00
_cell.angle_gamma   90.00
#
_symmetry.space_group_name_H-M   'P 1'
#
loop_
_entity.id
_entity.type
_entity.pdbx_description
1 polymer ?
#
loop_
_entity_poly.entity_id
_entity_poly.type
_entity_poly.pdbx_seq_one_letter_code
_entity_poly.pdbx_strand_id
1 'polypeptide(L)'
;MPKFEGIKSTADGAAIVVWVETHITQGACAYPITSSTTMGSGYQAVIANGGTNIWGENMTFIESESEHSAASACEGYALSGGRVTNFTSGQGLVLMKEVLYTISGKRLPVVFHIGARALTSHSLNVHAGHDDVMAVSDVGWGILFAKNAQETGDLALISRRVAEATSTPFFNIMDGFLTTHTIENVLLHEPEMMDEFVGKPQDHLVNMMDPYHPIMSGVVQNQDSYMKGKIAQRLYTDKTEETLTQAMDEFYELTGRKYGLISEYKMDDAEYAIVGLGSMIETAETTADYLREEKGLKVGVVHITSYRPFPGKQIVEALKKVKALSVLERMDNPLAESNPLTLEIKSAFTDNLKPDENGNI
;
A
#
# COMPACT_ATOMS: atom_id res chain seq x y z
N MET A 1 -8.70 17.73 -20.57
CA MET A 1 -8.42 18.19 -19.18
C MET A 1 -9.07 17.18 -18.27
N PRO A 2 -8.44 16.81 -17.17
CA PRO A 2 -9.05 15.90 -16.20
C PRO A 2 -10.37 16.48 -15.68
N LYS A 3 -11.26 15.63 -15.18
CA LYS A 3 -12.52 16.07 -14.59
C LYS A 3 -12.30 16.82 -13.28
N PHE A 4 -11.29 16.38 -12.51
CA PHE A 4 -10.88 16.95 -11.23
C PHE A 4 -9.39 17.31 -11.28
N GLU A 5 -9.08 18.58 -11.14
CA GLU A 5 -7.70 19.10 -11.27
C GLU A 5 -6.91 19.01 -9.95
N GLY A 6 -7.60 18.84 -8.84
CA GLY A 6 -7.03 18.85 -7.49
C GLY A 6 -6.89 20.27 -6.92
N ILE A 7 -6.93 20.35 -5.59
CA ILE A 7 -6.78 21.59 -4.84
C ILE A 7 -5.29 21.81 -4.57
N LYS A 8 -4.69 22.86 -5.14
CA LYS A 8 -3.26 23.19 -4.92
C LYS A 8 -2.99 23.47 -3.46
N SER A 9 -2.04 22.77 -2.88
CA SER A 9 -1.65 22.88 -1.48
C SER A 9 -0.19 22.48 -1.27
N THR A 10 0.27 22.57 -0.03
CA THR A 10 1.51 21.95 0.44
C THR A 10 1.17 21.02 1.59
N ALA A 11 1.65 19.78 1.53
CA ALA A 11 1.44 18.79 2.56
C ALA A 11 2.59 17.79 2.60
N ASP A 12 2.79 17.15 3.73
CA ASP A 12 3.57 15.92 3.81
C ASP A 12 2.68 14.68 3.60
N GLY A 13 3.29 13.51 3.51
CA GLY A 13 2.55 12.27 3.30
C GLY A 13 1.56 11.95 4.43
N ALA A 14 1.85 12.33 5.67
CA ALA A 14 0.93 12.13 6.78
C ALA A 14 -0.30 13.03 6.67
N ALA A 15 -0.11 14.31 6.33
CA ALA A 15 -1.19 15.28 6.20
C ALA A 15 -2.15 14.93 5.05
N ILE A 16 -1.63 14.46 3.91
CA ILE A 16 -2.49 14.07 2.78
C ILE A 16 -3.29 12.79 3.09
N VAL A 17 -2.73 11.85 3.85
CA VAL A 17 -3.47 10.67 4.34
C VAL A 17 -4.59 11.10 5.29
N VAL A 18 -4.31 12.02 6.23
CA VAL A 18 -5.34 12.56 7.12
C VAL A 18 -6.45 13.23 6.32
N TRP A 19 -6.09 14.02 5.30
CA TRP A 19 -7.06 14.64 4.41
C TRP A 19 -7.98 13.59 3.77
N VAL A 20 -7.41 12.57 3.15
CA VAL A 20 -8.20 11.51 2.49
C VAL A 20 -9.07 10.77 3.50
N GLU A 21 -8.47 10.21 4.55
CA GLU A 21 -9.17 9.30 5.46
C GLU A 21 -10.26 10.01 6.30
N THR A 22 -10.08 11.29 6.66
CA THR A 22 -11.14 12.05 7.34
C THR A 22 -12.31 12.41 6.43
N HIS A 23 -12.12 12.35 5.12
CA HIS A 23 -13.21 12.59 4.15
C HIS A 23 -14.01 11.31 3.85
N ILE A 24 -13.37 10.13 3.84
CA ILE A 24 -14.00 8.92 3.31
C ILE A 24 -14.29 7.82 4.34
N THR A 25 -13.76 7.90 5.57
CA THR A 25 -13.96 6.87 6.59
C THR A 25 -15.00 7.25 7.63
N GLN A 26 -15.48 6.24 8.35
CA GLN A 26 -16.39 6.38 9.49
C GLN A 26 -15.63 6.29 10.81
N GLY A 27 -14.40 5.82 10.79
CA GLY A 27 -13.56 5.78 11.97
C GLY A 27 -12.13 5.36 11.71
N ALA A 28 -11.30 5.54 12.73
CA ALA A 28 -9.94 5.02 12.80
C ALA A 28 -9.68 4.41 14.18
N CYS A 29 -8.88 3.35 14.19
CA CYS A 29 -8.39 2.75 15.43
C CYS A 29 -6.87 2.70 15.34
N ALA A 30 -6.16 3.33 16.28
CA ALA A 30 -4.70 3.42 16.22
C ALA A 30 -4.07 3.42 17.61
N TYR A 31 -2.77 3.15 17.67
CA TYR A 31 -1.92 3.39 18.82
C TYR A 31 -0.73 4.24 18.36
N PRO A 32 -0.41 5.34 19.08
CA PRO A 32 0.62 6.28 18.64
C PRO A 32 2.01 5.63 18.57
N ILE A 33 2.61 5.60 17.38
CA ILE A 33 3.98 5.15 17.16
C ILE A 33 4.66 6.00 16.08
N THR A 34 5.92 6.37 16.32
CA THR A 34 6.74 7.09 15.34
C THR A 34 7.03 6.18 14.14
N SER A 35 6.83 6.56 12.91
CA SER A 35 6.64 7.88 12.28
C SER A 35 5.18 8.13 11.83
N SER A 36 4.21 7.36 12.33
CA SER A 36 2.79 7.46 11.97
C SER A 36 1.96 8.30 12.95
N THR A 37 2.54 8.78 14.04
CA THR A 37 1.84 9.52 15.11
C THR A 37 1.07 10.72 14.56
N THR A 38 1.65 11.46 13.61
CA THR A 38 1.02 12.66 13.02
C THR A 38 -0.25 12.34 12.24
N MET A 39 -0.38 11.14 11.64
CA MET A 39 -1.61 10.69 11.00
C MET A 39 -2.73 10.48 12.03
N GLY A 40 -2.46 9.73 13.09
CA GLY A 40 -3.44 9.48 14.17
C GLY A 40 -3.88 10.75 14.86
N SER A 41 -2.93 11.60 15.27
CA SER A 41 -3.24 12.87 15.94
C SER A 41 -3.96 13.86 15.02
N GLY A 42 -3.63 13.89 13.74
CA GLY A 42 -4.33 14.71 12.74
C GLY A 42 -5.78 14.28 12.55
N TYR A 43 -6.02 12.97 12.42
CA TYR A 43 -7.37 12.40 12.34
C TYR A 43 -8.19 12.74 13.59
N GLN A 44 -7.61 12.53 14.78
CA GLN A 44 -8.24 12.88 16.06
C GLN A 44 -8.56 14.37 16.19
N ALA A 45 -7.67 15.25 15.71
CA ALA A 45 -7.88 16.68 15.72
C ALA A 45 -9.09 17.12 14.87
N VAL A 46 -9.30 16.50 13.71
CA VAL A 46 -10.49 16.77 12.87
C VAL A 46 -11.77 16.43 13.63
N ILE A 47 -11.82 15.25 14.27
CA ILE A 47 -12.98 14.85 15.09
C ILE A 47 -13.19 15.81 16.26
N ALA A 48 -12.15 16.15 17.00
CA ALA A 48 -12.22 17.04 18.17
C ALA A 48 -12.74 18.44 17.82
N ASN A 49 -12.52 18.89 16.56
CA ASN A 49 -13.05 20.14 16.04
C ASN A 49 -14.46 20.02 15.42
N GLY A 50 -15.12 18.88 15.60
CA GLY A 50 -16.47 18.64 15.09
C GLY A 50 -16.56 18.34 13.59
N GLY A 51 -15.45 17.91 12.98
CA GLY A 51 -15.42 17.51 11.59
C GLY A 51 -16.24 16.24 11.34
N THR A 52 -16.84 16.17 10.15
CA THR A 52 -17.57 15.00 9.63
C THR A 52 -16.91 14.51 8.34
N ASN A 53 -17.20 13.30 7.93
CA ASN A 53 -16.82 12.85 6.59
C ASN A 53 -17.67 13.56 5.51
N ILE A 54 -17.39 13.30 4.24
CA ILE A 54 -18.09 13.99 3.11
C ILE A 54 -19.58 13.68 3.02
N TRP A 55 -20.05 12.66 3.70
CA TRP A 55 -21.47 12.30 3.78
C TRP A 55 -22.15 12.86 5.03
N GLY A 56 -21.45 13.68 5.83
CA GLY A 56 -21.98 14.32 7.02
C GLY A 56 -22.09 13.39 8.24
N GLU A 57 -21.41 12.24 8.22
CA GLU A 57 -21.37 11.30 9.34
C GLU A 57 -20.30 11.71 10.36
N ASN A 58 -20.62 11.57 11.65
CA ASN A 58 -19.65 11.73 12.71
C ASN A 58 -18.65 10.56 12.69
N MET A 59 -17.37 10.88 12.71
CA MET A 59 -16.30 9.89 12.75
C MET A 59 -15.96 9.49 14.18
N THR A 60 -15.42 8.27 14.34
CA THR A 60 -14.95 7.72 15.61
C THR A 60 -13.44 7.55 15.58
N PHE A 61 -12.75 7.88 16.68
CA PHE A 61 -11.34 7.53 16.88
C PHE A 61 -11.20 6.69 18.14
N ILE A 62 -10.60 5.50 18.00
CA ILE A 62 -10.33 4.58 19.11
C ILE A 62 -8.82 4.51 19.28
N GLU A 63 -8.31 5.09 20.38
CA GLU A 63 -6.95 4.89 20.83
C GLU A 63 -6.90 3.71 21.79
N SER A 64 -6.20 2.67 21.39
CA SER A 64 -6.09 1.41 22.13
C SER A 64 -4.86 1.41 23.03
N GLU A 65 -4.67 0.38 23.85
CA GLU A 65 -3.48 0.22 24.69
C GLU A 65 -2.27 -0.39 23.97
N SER A 66 -2.47 -0.87 22.73
CA SER A 66 -1.40 -1.39 21.88
C SER A 66 -1.81 -1.44 20.41
N GLU A 67 -0.84 -1.61 19.51
CA GLU A 67 -1.11 -1.74 18.08
C GLU A 67 -1.89 -3.02 17.76
N HIS A 68 -1.65 -4.12 18.52
CA HIS A 68 -2.40 -5.37 18.37
C HIS A 68 -3.90 -5.16 18.63
N SER A 69 -4.25 -4.47 19.71
CA SER A 69 -5.65 -4.17 20.01
C SER A 69 -6.25 -3.12 19.08
N ALA A 70 -5.44 -2.18 18.55
CA ALA A 70 -5.89 -1.25 17.52
C ALA A 70 -6.29 -1.99 16.23
N ALA A 71 -5.50 -2.96 15.78
CA ALA A 71 -5.85 -3.80 14.64
C ALA A 71 -7.10 -4.66 14.91
N SER A 72 -7.23 -5.22 16.13
CA SER A 72 -8.41 -5.98 16.56
C SER A 72 -9.67 -5.12 16.58
N ALA A 73 -9.56 -3.86 17.03
CA ALA A 73 -10.66 -2.91 16.97
C ALA A 73 -11.08 -2.59 15.51
N CYS A 74 -10.10 -2.42 14.59
CA CYS A 74 -10.40 -2.29 13.16
C CYS A 74 -11.11 -3.53 12.60
N GLU A 75 -10.70 -4.73 13.01
CA GLU A 75 -11.36 -5.97 12.62
C GLU A 75 -12.83 -5.98 13.05
N GLY A 76 -13.12 -5.66 14.31
CA GLY A 76 -14.49 -5.58 14.83
C GLY A 76 -15.32 -4.51 14.13
N TYR A 77 -14.71 -3.35 13.84
CA TYR A 77 -15.35 -2.25 13.15
C TYR A 77 -15.74 -2.64 11.71
N ALA A 78 -14.82 -3.27 10.99
CA ALA A 78 -15.07 -3.75 9.63
C ALA A 78 -16.08 -4.91 9.58
N LEU A 79 -16.10 -5.81 10.58
CA LEU A 79 -17.11 -6.86 10.71
C LEU A 79 -18.52 -6.30 10.84
N SER A 80 -18.68 -5.15 11.47
CA SER A 80 -19.97 -4.44 11.57
C SER A 80 -20.35 -3.63 10.31
N GLY A 81 -19.55 -3.72 9.25
CA GLY A 81 -19.81 -3.04 7.97
C GLY A 81 -19.34 -1.58 7.94
N GLY A 82 -18.50 -1.15 8.88
CA GLY A 82 -17.96 0.20 8.89
C GLY A 82 -16.67 0.34 8.10
N ARG A 83 -16.50 1.49 7.42
CA ARG A 83 -15.25 1.86 6.74
C ARG A 83 -14.27 2.46 7.75
N VAL A 84 -13.22 1.71 8.04
CA VAL A 84 -12.24 2.03 9.10
C VAL A 84 -10.82 2.03 8.55
N THR A 85 -9.93 2.78 9.21
CA THR A 85 -8.50 2.84 8.90
C THR A 85 -7.64 2.70 10.15
N ASN A 86 -6.33 2.49 9.96
CA ASN A 86 -5.32 2.46 11.00
C ASN A 86 -4.03 3.14 10.51
N PHE A 87 -3.26 3.69 11.44
CA PHE A 87 -1.98 4.35 11.21
C PHE A 87 -0.92 3.72 12.10
N THR A 88 0.12 3.13 11.51
CA THR A 88 1.17 2.45 12.28
C THR A 88 2.53 2.49 11.61
N SER A 89 3.55 1.98 12.28
CA SER A 89 4.95 1.93 11.84
C SER A 89 5.71 0.86 12.58
N GLY A 90 6.82 0.38 12.03
CA GLY A 90 7.86 -0.37 12.75
C GLY A 90 7.33 -1.57 13.54
N GLN A 91 7.74 -1.61 14.81
CA GLN A 91 7.37 -2.68 15.73
C GLN A 91 5.85 -2.82 15.90
N GLY A 92 5.11 -1.69 15.81
CA GLY A 92 3.65 -1.71 15.89
C GLY A 92 3.00 -2.54 14.78
N LEU A 93 3.49 -2.39 13.54
CA LEU A 93 3.03 -3.21 12.42
C LEU A 93 3.32 -4.70 12.65
N VAL A 94 4.51 -5.02 13.14
CA VAL A 94 4.89 -6.42 13.42
C VAL A 94 4.09 -7.00 14.59
N LEU A 95 3.83 -6.19 15.62
CA LEU A 95 3.03 -6.62 16.79
C LEU A 95 1.60 -7.02 16.41
N MET A 96 1.01 -6.41 15.39
CA MET A 96 -0.35 -6.75 14.95
C MET A 96 -0.41 -7.92 13.94
N LYS A 97 0.72 -8.56 13.59
CA LYS A 97 0.79 -9.60 12.53
C LYS A 97 -0.25 -10.71 12.67
N GLU A 98 -0.52 -11.19 13.88
CA GLU A 98 -1.54 -12.22 14.12
C GLU A 98 -2.93 -11.75 13.64
N VAL A 99 -3.32 -10.54 14.00
CA VAL A 99 -4.61 -9.96 13.62
C VAL A 99 -4.68 -9.68 12.11
N LEU A 100 -3.57 -9.32 11.48
CA LEU A 100 -3.52 -9.10 10.02
C LEU A 100 -3.91 -10.37 9.24
N TYR A 101 -3.51 -11.57 9.71
CA TYR A 101 -3.96 -12.83 9.13
C TYR A 101 -5.45 -13.06 9.30
N THR A 102 -6.04 -12.67 10.44
CA THR A 102 -7.49 -12.85 10.66
C THR A 102 -8.30 -11.88 9.82
N ILE A 103 -7.85 -10.64 9.67
CA ILE A 103 -8.47 -9.63 8.80
C ILE A 103 -8.50 -10.11 7.35
N SER A 104 -7.36 -10.55 6.80
CA SER A 104 -7.30 -11.08 5.43
C SER A 104 -8.09 -12.37 5.28
N GLY A 105 -8.02 -13.26 6.27
CA GLY A 105 -8.77 -14.51 6.29
C GLY A 105 -10.29 -14.33 6.29
N LYS A 106 -10.78 -13.28 6.94
CA LYS A 106 -12.19 -12.88 6.94
C LYS A 106 -12.55 -11.97 5.75
N ARG A 107 -11.58 -11.62 4.92
CA ARG A 107 -11.74 -10.76 3.73
C ARG A 107 -12.35 -9.40 4.05
N LEU A 108 -11.84 -8.75 5.10
CA LEU A 108 -12.29 -7.44 5.51
C LEU A 108 -11.55 -6.36 4.72
N PRO A 109 -12.25 -5.48 4.01
CA PRO A 109 -11.65 -4.50 3.10
C PRO A 109 -11.17 -3.25 3.82
N VAL A 110 -10.20 -3.41 4.72
CA VAL A 110 -9.60 -2.28 5.45
C VAL A 110 -8.35 -1.78 4.74
N VAL A 111 -8.03 -0.51 4.92
CA VAL A 111 -6.76 0.08 4.47
C VAL A 111 -6.01 0.62 5.67
N PHE A 112 -4.76 0.17 5.84
CA PHE A 112 -3.84 0.67 6.86
C PHE A 112 -2.74 1.50 6.21
N HIS A 113 -2.40 2.63 6.80
CA HIS A 113 -1.35 3.52 6.34
C HIS A 113 -0.10 3.32 7.19
N ILE A 114 1.01 3.01 6.51
CA ILE A 114 2.25 2.63 7.16
C ILE A 114 3.32 3.67 6.88
N GLY A 115 3.84 4.31 7.93
CA GLY A 115 5.10 5.04 7.87
C GLY A 115 6.24 4.04 8.03
N ALA A 116 6.69 3.45 6.92
CA ALA A 116 7.64 2.34 6.94
C ALA A 116 8.99 2.74 7.52
N ARG A 117 9.51 1.95 8.46
CA ARG A 117 10.78 2.19 9.12
C ARG A 117 11.51 0.90 9.48
N ALA A 118 12.80 1.06 9.80
CA ALA A 118 13.62 -0.02 10.32
C ALA A 118 13.05 -0.60 11.62
N LEU A 119 13.20 -1.89 11.80
CA LEU A 119 12.90 -2.55 13.07
C LEU A 119 14.08 -2.42 14.04
N THR A 120 13.77 -2.31 15.33
CA THR A 120 14.79 -2.32 16.38
C THR A 120 15.51 -3.68 16.40
N SER A 121 16.82 -3.64 16.25
CA SER A 121 17.69 -4.80 16.35
C SER A 121 18.89 -4.50 17.26
N HIS A 122 20.07 -4.24 16.71
CA HIS A 122 21.24 -3.82 17.50
C HIS A 122 21.08 -2.39 18.08
N SER A 123 20.23 -1.57 17.48
CA SER A 123 19.86 -0.23 17.96
C SER A 123 18.46 0.15 17.45
N LEU A 124 17.88 1.18 18.06
CA LEU A 124 16.65 1.80 17.57
C LEU A 124 16.99 2.73 16.40
N ASN A 125 16.28 2.56 15.30
CA ASN A 125 16.24 3.51 14.20
C ASN A 125 14.78 3.83 13.84
N VAL A 126 14.43 5.10 13.86
CA VAL A 126 13.05 5.56 13.59
C VAL A 126 12.86 6.10 12.16
N HIS A 127 13.96 6.19 11.38
CA HIS A 127 13.93 6.63 9.99
C HIS A 127 13.50 5.50 9.04
N ALA A 128 13.30 5.87 7.78
CA ALA A 128 12.87 4.98 6.72
C ALA A 128 13.64 3.67 6.67
N GLY A 129 12.92 2.60 6.59
CA GLY A 129 13.34 1.22 6.39
C GLY A 129 12.13 0.43 5.92
N HIS A 130 12.32 -0.75 5.37
CA HIS A 130 11.21 -1.59 4.90
C HIS A 130 11.12 -2.90 5.68
N ASP A 131 11.90 -3.03 6.75
CA ASP A 131 11.94 -4.23 7.61
C ASP A 131 10.56 -4.61 8.14
N ASP A 132 9.80 -3.60 8.58
CA ASP A 132 8.46 -3.77 9.15
C ASP A 132 7.46 -4.30 8.11
N VAL A 133 7.43 -3.70 6.92
CA VAL A 133 6.54 -4.12 5.83
C VAL A 133 6.92 -5.52 5.33
N MET A 134 8.22 -5.80 5.17
CA MET A 134 8.67 -7.10 4.71
C MET A 134 8.40 -8.21 5.73
N ALA A 135 8.43 -7.89 7.05
CA ALA A 135 8.07 -8.83 8.11
C ALA A 135 6.60 -9.26 8.08
N VAL A 136 5.73 -8.50 7.42
CA VAL A 136 4.28 -8.81 7.28
C VAL A 136 3.84 -9.01 5.84
N SER A 137 4.76 -9.14 4.89
CA SER A 137 4.42 -9.25 3.46
C SER A 137 3.71 -10.56 3.07
N ASP A 138 3.60 -11.51 3.99
CA ASP A 138 3.00 -12.84 3.83
C ASP A 138 1.55 -12.94 4.40
N VAL A 139 0.99 -11.86 4.95
CA VAL A 139 -0.32 -11.90 5.65
C VAL A 139 -1.53 -11.87 4.72
N GLY A 140 -1.33 -11.83 3.39
CA GLY A 140 -2.42 -11.85 2.40
C GLY A 140 -3.10 -10.50 2.18
N TRP A 141 -2.37 -9.41 2.37
CA TRP A 141 -2.78 -8.03 2.10
C TRP A 141 -2.21 -7.54 0.78
N GLY A 142 -2.91 -6.64 0.10
CA GLY A 142 -2.31 -5.81 -0.95
C GLY A 142 -1.29 -4.85 -0.33
N ILE A 143 -0.21 -4.55 -1.04
CA ILE A 143 0.88 -3.68 -0.54
C ILE A 143 1.29 -2.72 -1.65
N LEU A 144 1.00 -1.42 -1.49
CA LEU A 144 1.36 -0.38 -2.43
C LEU A 144 2.37 0.58 -1.80
N PHE A 145 3.47 0.86 -2.53
CA PHE A 145 4.52 1.79 -2.11
C PHE A 145 4.42 3.10 -2.87
N ALA A 146 4.23 4.19 -2.14
CA ALA A 146 4.29 5.56 -2.65
C ALA A 146 5.72 6.08 -2.63
N LYS A 147 6.14 6.82 -3.65
CA LYS A 147 7.47 7.44 -3.69
C LYS A 147 7.52 8.87 -3.14
N ASN A 148 6.36 9.55 -3.02
CA ASN A 148 6.25 10.92 -2.52
C ASN A 148 4.89 11.16 -1.86
N ALA A 149 4.67 12.37 -1.34
CA ALA A 149 3.44 12.73 -0.63
C ALA A 149 2.21 12.66 -1.55
N GLN A 150 2.29 13.10 -2.81
CA GLN A 150 1.17 13.02 -3.74
C GLN A 150 0.73 11.58 -3.97
N GLU A 151 1.68 10.69 -4.29
CA GLU A 151 1.37 9.27 -4.48
C GLU A 151 0.74 8.63 -3.24
N THR A 152 1.17 9.04 -2.03
CA THR A 152 0.60 8.53 -0.79
C THR A 152 -0.90 8.80 -0.69
N GLY A 153 -1.35 10.00 -1.05
CA GLY A 153 -2.77 10.34 -1.06
C GLY A 153 -3.55 9.63 -2.17
N ASP A 154 -2.98 9.59 -3.36
CA ASP A 154 -3.61 8.95 -4.53
C ASP A 154 -3.76 7.43 -4.32
N LEU A 155 -2.71 6.78 -3.82
CA LEU A 155 -2.72 5.35 -3.52
C LEU A 155 -3.61 5.00 -2.31
N ALA A 156 -3.87 5.95 -1.39
CA ALA A 156 -4.85 5.75 -0.32
C ALA A 156 -6.26 5.49 -0.90
N LEU A 157 -6.68 6.33 -1.86
CA LEU A 157 -7.97 6.18 -2.54
C LEU A 157 -8.01 4.92 -3.41
N ILE A 158 -6.95 4.67 -4.21
CA ILE A 158 -6.85 3.47 -5.05
C ILE A 158 -6.89 2.20 -4.19
N SER A 159 -6.13 2.15 -3.08
CA SER A 159 -6.16 1.03 -2.14
C SER A 159 -7.56 0.79 -1.59
N ARG A 160 -8.29 1.85 -1.22
CA ARG A 160 -9.66 1.77 -0.71
C ARG A 160 -10.61 1.19 -1.77
N ARG A 161 -10.57 1.73 -2.97
CA ARG A 161 -11.39 1.27 -4.10
C ARG A 161 -11.21 -0.22 -4.37
N VAL A 162 -9.95 -0.67 -4.43
CA VAL A 162 -9.61 -2.07 -4.70
C VAL A 162 -9.92 -2.98 -3.52
N ALA A 163 -9.63 -2.54 -2.30
CA ALA A 163 -9.93 -3.32 -1.09
C ALA A 163 -11.42 -3.69 -1.03
N GLU A 164 -12.30 -2.73 -1.27
CA GLU A 164 -13.76 -2.94 -1.23
C GLU A 164 -14.25 -3.78 -2.40
N ALA A 165 -13.72 -3.56 -3.61
CA ALA A 165 -14.11 -4.32 -4.80
C ALA A 165 -13.68 -5.80 -4.75
N THR A 166 -12.54 -6.10 -4.08
CA THR A 166 -11.99 -7.46 -4.01
C THR A 166 -12.16 -8.12 -2.65
N SER A 167 -12.75 -7.44 -1.66
CA SER A 167 -12.79 -7.89 -0.27
C SER A 167 -11.41 -8.34 0.22
N THR A 168 -10.38 -7.53 -0.07
CA THR A 168 -8.97 -7.78 0.28
C THR A 168 -8.41 -6.56 1.00
N PRO A 169 -7.82 -6.70 2.20
CA PRO A 169 -7.23 -5.56 2.88
C PRO A 169 -5.94 -5.07 2.21
N PHE A 170 -5.61 -3.79 2.38
CA PHE A 170 -4.44 -3.17 1.76
C PHE A 170 -3.59 -2.40 2.77
N PHE A 171 -2.28 -2.40 2.54
CA PHE A 171 -1.34 -1.44 3.09
C PHE A 171 -1.01 -0.36 2.05
N ASN A 172 -1.16 0.89 2.43
CA ASN A 172 -0.63 2.05 1.73
C ASN A 172 0.65 2.50 2.44
N ILE A 173 1.79 2.30 1.79
CA ILE A 173 3.12 2.47 2.38
C ILE A 173 3.74 3.78 1.94
N MET A 174 4.28 4.53 2.89
CA MET A 174 5.17 5.67 2.67
C MET A 174 6.40 5.56 3.55
N ASP A 175 7.52 6.10 3.11
CA ASP A 175 8.77 6.06 3.89
C ASP A 175 8.69 6.96 5.12
N GLY A 176 8.97 6.39 6.29
CA GLY A 176 8.99 7.10 7.57
C GLY A 176 10.00 8.24 7.58
N PHE A 177 9.59 9.40 8.07
CA PHE A 177 10.28 10.71 8.04
C PHE A 177 10.54 11.27 6.64
N LEU A 178 10.96 10.47 5.67
CA LEU A 178 11.28 10.96 4.32
C LEU A 178 10.02 11.37 3.54
N THR A 179 8.93 10.65 3.68
CA THR A 179 7.65 10.98 3.03
C THR A 179 6.62 11.44 4.06
N THR A 180 6.60 10.83 5.25
CA THR A 180 5.63 11.18 6.30
C THR A 180 5.78 12.61 6.83
N HIS A 181 6.95 13.24 6.73
CA HIS A 181 7.24 14.55 7.34
C HIS A 181 7.90 15.55 6.38
N THR A 182 8.12 15.20 5.11
CA THR A 182 8.64 16.15 4.13
C THR A 182 7.50 16.85 3.41
N ILE A 183 7.46 18.18 3.52
CA ILE A 183 6.42 19.01 2.89
C ILE A 183 6.74 19.15 1.41
N GLU A 184 5.77 18.84 0.57
CA GLU A 184 5.83 18.92 -0.88
C GLU A 184 4.65 19.74 -1.43
N ASN A 185 4.77 20.18 -2.69
CA ASN A 185 3.63 20.71 -3.41
C ASN A 185 2.72 19.55 -3.84
N VAL A 186 1.45 19.60 -3.47
CA VAL A 186 0.49 18.54 -3.74
C VAL A 186 -0.82 19.11 -4.31
N LEU A 187 -1.58 18.22 -4.94
CA LEU A 187 -2.95 18.43 -5.35
C LEU A 187 -3.85 17.61 -4.42
N LEU A 188 -4.47 18.25 -3.43
CA LEU A 188 -5.44 17.58 -2.57
C LEU A 188 -6.67 17.18 -3.40
N HIS A 189 -7.26 16.05 -3.04
CA HIS A 189 -8.45 15.53 -3.71
C HIS A 189 -9.67 16.38 -3.34
N GLU A 190 -10.50 16.69 -4.32
CA GLU A 190 -11.80 17.33 -4.09
C GLU A 190 -12.75 16.31 -3.44
N PRO A 191 -13.63 16.74 -2.50
CA PRO A 191 -14.63 15.87 -1.88
C PRO A 191 -15.51 15.14 -2.92
N GLU A 192 -15.88 15.85 -3.98
CA GLU A 192 -16.71 15.32 -5.07
C GLU A 192 -15.97 14.24 -5.86
N MET A 193 -14.65 14.39 -6.05
CA MET A 193 -13.81 13.37 -6.66
C MET A 193 -13.76 12.10 -5.80
N MET A 194 -13.57 12.27 -4.50
CA MET A 194 -13.53 11.15 -3.55
C MET A 194 -14.87 10.42 -3.51
N ASP A 195 -16.01 11.14 -3.47
CA ASP A 195 -17.34 10.52 -3.51
C ASP A 195 -17.56 9.72 -4.80
N GLU A 196 -17.18 10.27 -5.95
CA GLU A 196 -17.33 9.58 -7.23
C GLU A 196 -16.45 8.33 -7.34
N PHE A 197 -15.21 8.40 -6.82
CA PHE A 197 -14.24 7.32 -6.98
C PHE A 197 -14.45 6.16 -5.99
N VAL A 198 -14.70 6.46 -4.70
CA VAL A 198 -14.85 5.42 -3.67
C VAL A 198 -16.30 5.15 -3.26
N GLY A 199 -17.22 6.10 -3.44
CA GLY A 199 -18.64 5.96 -3.07
C GLY A 199 -18.87 5.81 -1.56
N LYS A 200 -20.16 5.71 -1.20
CA LYS A 200 -20.56 5.56 0.20
C LYS A 200 -20.22 4.18 0.76
N PRO A 201 -19.77 4.10 2.03
CA PRO A 201 -19.49 2.81 2.67
C PRO A 201 -20.64 1.81 2.59
N GLN A 202 -21.87 2.27 2.81
CA GLN A 202 -23.07 1.45 2.84
C GLN A 202 -23.41 0.79 1.50
N ASP A 203 -22.88 1.31 0.38
CA ASP A 203 -23.13 0.76 -0.95
C ASP A 203 -22.17 -0.39 -1.28
N HIS A 204 -21.07 -0.53 -0.54
CA HIS A 204 -19.96 -1.45 -0.84
C HIS A 204 -19.68 -2.45 0.29
N LEU A 205 -19.93 -2.07 1.55
CA LEU A 205 -19.55 -2.87 2.71
C LEU A 205 -20.70 -3.73 3.22
N VAL A 206 -20.34 -4.94 3.64
CA VAL A 206 -21.29 -5.90 4.19
C VAL A 206 -21.19 -5.91 5.72
N ASN A 207 -22.32 -5.70 6.40
CA ASN A 207 -22.42 -5.92 7.85
C ASN A 207 -22.49 -7.43 8.12
N MET A 208 -21.38 -8.01 8.56
CA MET A 208 -21.30 -9.43 8.91
C MET A 208 -21.92 -9.74 10.27
N MET A 209 -22.31 -8.72 11.03
CA MET A 209 -22.98 -8.83 12.33
C MET A 209 -24.51 -8.70 12.21
N ASP A 210 -25.04 -8.71 10.98
CA ASP A 210 -26.50 -8.62 10.74
C ASP A 210 -27.22 -9.85 11.30
N PRO A 211 -28.12 -9.69 12.29
CA PRO A 211 -28.85 -10.82 12.86
C PRO A 211 -29.89 -11.43 11.91
N TYR A 212 -30.30 -10.72 10.88
CA TYR A 212 -31.25 -11.22 9.87
C TYR A 212 -30.58 -12.04 8.77
N HIS A 213 -29.27 -11.85 8.56
CA HIS A 213 -28.45 -12.58 7.59
C HIS A 213 -27.18 -13.11 8.29
N PRO A 214 -27.34 -14.01 9.26
CA PRO A 214 -26.21 -14.46 10.09
C PRO A 214 -25.20 -15.24 9.27
N ILE A 215 -23.93 -14.90 9.42
CA ILE A 215 -22.81 -15.66 8.85
C ILE A 215 -21.94 -16.22 9.96
N MET A 216 -21.29 -17.33 9.69
CA MET A 216 -20.34 -17.94 10.61
C MET A 216 -18.92 -17.52 10.25
N SER A 217 -18.22 -16.89 11.17
CA SER A 217 -16.83 -16.42 11.02
C SER A 217 -15.98 -16.86 12.21
N GLY A 218 -14.67 -17.03 12.00
CA GLY A 218 -13.73 -17.39 13.06
C GLY A 218 -13.90 -18.84 13.58
N VAL A 219 -14.41 -19.73 12.76
CA VAL A 219 -14.62 -21.15 13.12
C VAL A 219 -13.30 -21.91 13.18
N VAL A 220 -13.27 -22.99 13.98
CA VAL A 220 -12.18 -23.97 13.93
C VAL A 220 -12.36 -24.89 12.73
N GLN A 221 -11.35 -24.96 11.88
CA GLN A 221 -11.28 -25.87 10.74
C GLN A 221 -10.11 -26.84 10.93
N ASN A 222 -10.38 -28.12 10.76
CA ASN A 222 -9.35 -29.17 10.80
C ASN A 222 -8.76 -29.43 9.40
N GLN A 223 -7.87 -30.39 9.27
CA GLN A 223 -7.13 -30.69 8.03
C GLN A 223 -8.04 -31.00 6.83
N ASP A 224 -9.23 -31.52 7.07
CA ASP A 224 -10.23 -31.86 6.03
C ASP A 224 -10.88 -30.64 5.38
N SER A 225 -10.90 -29.49 6.06
CA SER A 225 -11.62 -28.29 5.63
C SER A 225 -10.76 -27.04 5.48
N TYR A 226 -9.66 -26.89 6.24
CA TYR A 226 -8.84 -25.68 6.23
C TYR A 226 -8.26 -25.35 4.85
N MET A 227 -7.70 -26.35 4.14
CA MET A 227 -7.16 -26.18 2.79
C MET A 227 -8.23 -25.71 1.80
N LYS A 228 -9.46 -26.23 1.92
CA LYS A 228 -10.59 -25.82 1.07
C LYS A 228 -10.96 -24.36 1.29
N GLY A 229 -10.92 -23.89 2.57
CA GLY A 229 -11.11 -22.49 2.91
C GLY A 229 -10.04 -21.58 2.28
N LYS A 230 -8.78 -21.98 2.32
CA LYS A 230 -7.68 -21.26 1.67
C LYS A 230 -7.84 -21.20 0.15
N ILE A 231 -8.26 -22.27 -0.48
CA ILE A 231 -8.53 -22.29 -1.94
C ILE A 231 -9.70 -21.35 -2.27
N ALA A 232 -10.76 -21.34 -1.46
CA ALA A 232 -11.90 -20.46 -1.69
C ALA A 232 -11.55 -18.97 -1.64
N GLN A 233 -10.54 -18.56 -0.85
CA GLN A 233 -10.04 -17.19 -0.81
C GLN A 233 -9.43 -16.75 -2.16
N ARG A 234 -8.85 -17.69 -2.92
CA ARG A 234 -8.23 -17.39 -4.22
C ARG A 234 -9.22 -16.79 -5.24
N LEU A 235 -10.50 -17.09 -5.14
CA LEU A 235 -11.55 -16.48 -5.99
C LEU A 235 -11.58 -14.94 -5.89
N TYR A 236 -11.10 -14.39 -4.79
CA TYR A 236 -11.03 -12.96 -4.53
C TYR A 236 -9.62 -12.41 -4.78
N THR A 237 -8.61 -13.01 -4.17
CA THR A 237 -7.23 -12.52 -4.26
C THR A 237 -6.65 -12.59 -5.66
N ASP A 238 -7.02 -13.58 -6.48
CA ASP A 238 -6.53 -13.72 -7.85
C ASP A 238 -7.07 -12.65 -8.82
N LYS A 239 -8.10 -11.91 -8.43
CA LYS A 239 -8.65 -10.77 -9.19
C LYS A 239 -8.03 -9.44 -8.82
N THR A 240 -7.22 -9.40 -7.75
CA THR A 240 -6.74 -8.14 -7.17
C THR A 240 -5.84 -7.37 -8.14
N GLU A 241 -4.99 -8.03 -8.90
CA GLU A 241 -4.09 -7.38 -9.87
C GLU A 241 -4.88 -6.67 -11.00
N GLU A 242 -5.85 -7.37 -11.58
CA GLU A 242 -6.72 -6.81 -12.63
C GLU A 242 -7.54 -5.63 -12.10
N THR A 243 -8.17 -5.81 -10.93
CA THR A 243 -8.99 -4.75 -10.30
C THR A 243 -8.14 -3.54 -9.92
N LEU A 244 -6.89 -3.74 -9.46
CA LEU A 244 -5.97 -2.66 -9.15
C LEU A 244 -5.60 -1.87 -10.41
N THR A 245 -5.31 -2.56 -11.50
CA THR A 245 -5.01 -1.90 -12.78
C THR A 245 -6.20 -1.08 -13.28
N GLN A 246 -7.42 -1.63 -13.22
CA GLN A 246 -8.65 -0.92 -13.58
C GLN A 246 -8.87 0.32 -12.68
N ALA A 247 -8.68 0.21 -11.37
CA ALA A 247 -8.82 1.33 -10.45
C ALA A 247 -7.80 2.45 -10.73
N MET A 248 -6.56 2.09 -11.10
CA MET A 248 -5.54 3.07 -11.52
C MET A 248 -5.93 3.79 -12.82
N ASP A 249 -6.51 3.08 -13.77
CA ASP A 249 -7.01 3.66 -15.03
C ASP A 249 -8.22 4.58 -14.78
N GLU A 250 -9.21 4.16 -13.97
CA GLU A 250 -10.34 4.99 -13.55
C GLU A 250 -9.86 6.27 -12.83
N PHE A 251 -8.87 6.14 -11.95
CA PHE A 251 -8.27 7.28 -11.25
C PHE A 251 -7.61 8.26 -12.22
N TYR A 252 -6.88 7.73 -13.24
CA TYR A 252 -6.30 8.55 -14.28
C TYR A 252 -7.36 9.31 -15.11
N GLU A 253 -8.45 8.67 -15.47
CA GLU A 253 -9.55 9.32 -16.20
C GLU A 253 -10.14 10.50 -15.43
N LEU A 254 -10.28 10.37 -14.11
CA LEU A 254 -10.81 11.41 -13.26
C LEU A 254 -9.83 12.56 -13.01
N THR A 255 -8.55 12.25 -12.76
CA THR A 255 -7.58 13.20 -12.20
C THR A 255 -6.46 13.60 -13.16
N GLY A 256 -6.25 12.83 -14.24
CA GLY A 256 -5.10 12.99 -15.14
C GLY A 256 -3.78 12.50 -14.54
N ARG A 257 -3.75 12.00 -13.30
CA ARG A 257 -2.56 11.42 -12.66
C ARG A 257 -2.51 9.93 -12.93
N LYS A 258 -1.47 9.48 -13.64
CA LYS A 258 -1.34 8.11 -14.12
C LYS A 258 -0.46 7.27 -13.20
N TYR A 259 -0.99 6.15 -12.76
CA TYR A 259 -0.28 5.14 -11.99
C TYR A 259 -0.28 3.79 -12.71
N GLY A 260 0.63 2.90 -12.33
CA GLY A 260 0.72 1.52 -12.78
C GLY A 260 1.30 0.65 -11.67
N LEU A 261 1.25 -0.66 -11.87
CA LEU A 261 1.84 -1.62 -10.92
C LEU A 261 3.36 -1.42 -10.79
N ILE A 262 3.98 -0.94 -11.86
CA ILE A 262 5.35 -0.41 -11.92
C ILE A 262 5.32 0.94 -12.63
N SER A 263 6.35 1.76 -12.43
CA SER A 263 6.64 2.91 -13.30
C SER A 263 8.07 2.86 -13.80
N GLU A 264 8.25 3.28 -15.05
CA GLU A 264 9.52 3.22 -15.77
C GLU A 264 10.03 4.64 -16.06
N TYR A 265 11.30 4.88 -15.76
CA TYR A 265 11.99 6.14 -16.07
C TYR A 265 13.18 5.88 -16.95
N LYS A 266 13.17 6.44 -18.19
CA LYS A 266 14.25 6.30 -19.19
C LYS A 266 14.66 4.84 -19.47
N MET A 267 13.67 3.90 -19.50
CA MET A 267 13.92 2.48 -19.76
C MET A 267 14.00 2.14 -21.25
N ASP A 268 13.52 2.96 -22.18
CA ASP A 268 13.42 2.66 -23.60
C ASP A 268 14.75 2.23 -24.25
N ASP A 269 15.86 2.88 -23.87
CA ASP A 269 17.21 2.61 -24.36
C ASP A 269 18.18 2.20 -23.26
N ALA A 270 17.67 1.80 -22.09
CA ALA A 270 18.49 1.49 -20.94
C ALA A 270 19.34 0.22 -21.16
N GLU A 271 20.63 0.32 -20.85
CA GLU A 271 21.56 -0.80 -20.79
C GLU A 271 21.75 -1.31 -19.36
N TYR A 272 21.46 -0.47 -18.38
CA TYR A 272 21.54 -0.72 -16.95
C TYR A 272 20.26 -0.24 -16.30
N ALA A 273 19.80 -0.91 -15.26
CA ALA A 273 18.61 -0.51 -14.52
C ALA A 273 18.86 -0.41 -13.01
N ILE A 274 18.19 0.54 -12.39
CA ILE A 274 18.02 0.62 -10.94
C ILE A 274 16.56 0.27 -10.63
N VAL A 275 16.33 -0.62 -9.68
CA VAL A 275 14.99 -1.06 -9.29
C VAL A 275 14.82 -0.87 -7.79
N GLY A 276 13.67 -0.37 -7.35
CA GLY A 276 13.43 -0.20 -5.92
C GLY A 276 11.99 0.19 -5.58
N LEU A 277 11.78 0.51 -4.30
CA LEU A 277 10.50 0.85 -3.67
C LEU A 277 10.60 2.22 -2.98
N GLY A 278 9.48 2.92 -2.89
CA GLY A 278 9.36 4.11 -2.04
C GLY A 278 10.17 5.33 -2.47
N SER A 279 10.49 6.19 -1.52
CA SER A 279 11.07 7.52 -1.77
C SER A 279 12.47 7.52 -2.39
N MET A 280 13.22 6.42 -2.30
CA MET A 280 14.55 6.33 -2.91
C MET A 280 14.51 6.43 -4.45
N ILE A 281 13.36 6.21 -5.05
CA ILE A 281 13.20 6.20 -6.50
C ILE A 281 13.44 7.58 -7.11
N GLU A 282 12.96 8.66 -6.51
CA GLU A 282 13.21 10.02 -7.01
C GLU A 282 14.71 10.37 -7.02
N THR A 283 15.43 9.92 -6.00
CA THR A 283 16.90 10.03 -5.96
C THR A 283 17.56 9.16 -7.05
N ALA A 284 17.03 7.96 -7.29
CA ALA A 284 17.51 7.06 -8.34
C ALA A 284 17.27 7.65 -9.74
N GLU A 285 16.12 8.27 -9.99
CA GLU A 285 15.80 8.98 -11.24
C GLU A 285 16.79 10.10 -11.50
N THR A 286 17.04 10.97 -10.51
CA THR A 286 18.04 12.04 -10.59
C THR A 286 19.47 11.48 -10.80
N THR A 287 19.79 10.35 -10.14
CA THR A 287 21.09 9.67 -10.33
C THR A 287 21.23 9.12 -11.74
N ALA A 288 20.16 8.54 -12.31
CA ALA A 288 20.17 8.07 -13.68
C ALA A 288 20.42 9.20 -14.69
N ASP A 289 19.85 10.39 -14.44
CA ASP A 289 20.12 11.58 -15.27
C ASP A 289 21.59 11.97 -15.21
N TYR A 290 22.17 12.10 -14.02
CA TYR A 290 23.58 12.37 -13.85
C TYR A 290 24.47 11.34 -14.55
N LEU A 291 24.16 10.04 -14.43
CA LEU A 291 24.94 8.98 -15.05
C LEU A 291 24.87 9.02 -16.57
N ARG A 292 23.72 9.39 -17.13
CA ARG A 292 23.53 9.58 -18.59
C ARG A 292 24.30 10.79 -19.10
N GLU A 293 24.15 11.93 -18.44
CA GLU A 293 24.72 13.21 -18.87
C GLU A 293 26.23 13.27 -18.68
N GLU A 294 26.73 12.89 -17.49
CA GLU A 294 28.13 13.06 -17.11
C GLU A 294 29.01 11.83 -17.39
N LYS A 295 28.42 10.63 -17.47
CA LYS A 295 29.18 9.38 -17.65
C LYS A 295 28.86 8.65 -18.95
N GLY A 296 27.85 9.09 -19.69
CA GLY A 296 27.41 8.44 -20.93
C GLY A 296 26.84 7.04 -20.73
N LEU A 297 26.41 6.69 -19.50
CA LEU A 297 25.85 5.40 -19.15
C LEU A 297 24.32 5.43 -19.34
N LYS A 298 23.78 4.53 -20.14
CA LYS A 298 22.34 4.42 -20.36
C LYS A 298 21.66 3.69 -19.20
N VAL A 299 21.40 4.43 -18.12
CA VAL A 299 20.73 3.93 -16.91
C VAL A 299 19.26 4.29 -16.98
N GLY A 300 18.38 3.34 -16.68
CA GLY A 300 16.97 3.54 -16.43
C GLY A 300 16.59 3.18 -14.99
N VAL A 301 15.38 3.57 -14.56
CA VAL A 301 14.88 3.26 -13.22
C VAL A 301 13.51 2.61 -13.33
N VAL A 302 13.26 1.60 -12.51
CA VAL A 302 11.95 0.96 -12.34
C VAL A 302 11.53 1.10 -10.89
N HIS A 303 10.42 1.80 -10.66
CA HIS A 303 9.71 1.81 -9.39
C HIS A 303 8.68 0.69 -9.37
N ILE A 304 8.65 -0.10 -8.32
CA ILE A 304 7.61 -1.09 -8.09
C ILE A 304 6.58 -0.47 -7.13
N THR A 305 5.47 0.01 -7.68
CA THR A 305 4.36 0.56 -6.89
C THR A 305 3.61 -0.55 -6.17
N SER A 306 3.31 -1.65 -6.85
CA SER A 306 2.65 -2.81 -6.25
C SER A 306 3.65 -3.88 -5.84
N TYR A 307 3.90 -4.02 -4.55
CA TYR A 307 4.67 -5.15 -4.01
C TYR A 307 3.79 -6.39 -3.80
N ARG A 308 2.49 -6.20 -3.56
CA ARG A 308 1.45 -7.24 -3.53
C ARG A 308 0.14 -6.68 -4.13
N PRO A 309 -0.41 -7.30 -5.18
CA PRO A 309 0.14 -8.41 -5.96
C PRO A 309 1.46 -8.04 -6.64
N PHE A 310 2.38 -9.02 -6.76
CA PHE A 310 3.69 -8.75 -7.36
C PHE A 310 3.62 -8.80 -8.89
N PRO A 311 3.95 -7.74 -9.61
CA PRO A 311 3.76 -7.65 -11.06
C PRO A 311 4.90 -8.29 -11.86
N GLY A 312 5.17 -9.59 -11.63
CA GLY A 312 6.34 -10.29 -12.14
C GLY A 312 6.49 -10.23 -13.66
N LYS A 313 5.38 -10.30 -14.41
CA LYS A 313 5.41 -10.21 -15.88
C LYS A 313 5.88 -8.84 -16.36
N GLN A 314 5.33 -7.76 -15.78
CA GLN A 314 5.69 -6.39 -16.13
C GLN A 314 7.16 -6.10 -15.78
N ILE A 315 7.62 -6.56 -14.62
CA ILE A 315 9.01 -6.42 -14.19
C ILE A 315 9.96 -7.13 -15.16
N VAL A 316 9.67 -8.35 -15.56
CA VAL A 316 10.50 -9.08 -16.53
C VAL A 316 10.49 -8.38 -17.89
N GLU A 317 9.34 -7.90 -18.38
CA GLU A 317 9.28 -7.16 -19.64
C GLU A 317 10.11 -5.88 -19.58
N ALA A 318 10.05 -5.11 -18.51
CA ALA A 318 10.84 -3.89 -18.34
C ALA A 318 12.35 -4.16 -18.28
N LEU A 319 12.76 -5.27 -17.65
CA LEU A 319 14.16 -5.52 -17.30
C LEU A 319 14.89 -6.53 -18.21
N LYS A 320 14.19 -7.35 -19.00
CA LYS A 320 14.82 -8.46 -19.78
C LYS A 320 15.90 -8.03 -20.79
N LYS A 321 15.94 -6.76 -21.16
CA LYS A 321 16.89 -6.24 -22.16
C LYS A 321 18.13 -5.59 -21.55
N VAL A 322 18.13 -5.32 -20.23
CA VAL A 322 19.27 -4.67 -19.59
C VAL A 322 20.43 -5.66 -19.38
N LYS A 323 21.65 -5.16 -19.46
CA LYS A 323 22.87 -5.95 -19.24
C LYS A 323 23.09 -6.28 -17.77
N ALA A 324 22.71 -5.37 -16.87
CA ALA A 324 22.78 -5.53 -15.44
C ALA A 324 21.77 -4.64 -14.74
N LEU A 325 21.33 -5.06 -13.57
CA LEU A 325 20.45 -4.29 -12.72
C LEU A 325 20.98 -4.20 -11.27
N SER A 326 20.67 -3.10 -10.60
CA SER A 326 20.88 -2.91 -9.17
C SER A 326 19.53 -2.85 -8.49
N VAL A 327 19.26 -3.76 -7.56
CA VAL A 327 18.06 -3.71 -6.72
C VAL A 327 18.38 -2.97 -5.44
N LEU A 328 17.68 -1.87 -5.20
CA LEU A 328 17.83 -1.06 -4.00
C LEU A 328 16.78 -1.48 -2.96
N GLU A 329 17.25 -1.84 -1.78
CA GLU A 329 16.38 -2.21 -0.65
C GLU A 329 16.79 -1.45 0.62
N ARG A 330 15.78 -0.94 1.37
CA ARG A 330 15.99 -0.27 2.65
C ARG A 330 15.91 -1.25 3.82
N MET A 331 16.49 -2.41 3.67
CA MET A 331 16.57 -3.44 4.72
C MET A 331 17.71 -4.41 4.44
N ASP A 332 18.05 -5.17 5.45
CA ASP A 332 18.91 -6.34 5.33
C ASP A 332 18.23 -7.56 5.96
N ASN A 333 18.29 -8.70 5.28
CA ASN A 333 17.80 -9.97 5.79
C ASN A 333 18.97 -10.90 6.08
N PRO A 334 19.54 -10.84 7.30
CA PRO A 334 20.72 -11.63 7.66
C PRO A 334 20.48 -13.13 7.44
N LEU A 335 21.51 -13.82 6.97
CA LEU A 335 21.52 -15.25 6.68
C LEU A 335 20.61 -15.69 5.51
N ALA A 336 19.89 -14.80 4.86
CA ALA A 336 19.18 -15.11 3.62
C ALA A 336 20.13 -15.03 2.40
N GLU A 337 19.82 -15.77 1.34
CA GLU A 337 20.56 -15.70 0.08
C GLU A 337 20.42 -14.32 -0.60
N SER A 338 19.29 -13.66 -0.41
CA SER A 338 19.02 -12.32 -0.92
C SER A 338 17.93 -11.65 -0.08
N ASN A 339 17.86 -10.33 -0.16
CA ASN A 339 16.79 -9.55 0.44
C ASN A 339 15.44 -9.78 -0.28
N PRO A 340 14.29 -9.47 0.34
CA PRO A 340 12.97 -9.86 -0.14
C PRO A 340 12.64 -9.39 -1.55
N LEU A 341 12.90 -8.12 -1.90
CA LEU A 341 12.61 -7.61 -3.24
C LEU A 341 13.48 -8.32 -4.30
N THR A 342 14.75 -8.53 -4.00
CA THR A 342 15.68 -9.26 -4.88
C THR A 342 15.21 -10.70 -5.10
N LEU A 343 14.66 -11.36 -4.06
CA LEU A 343 14.10 -12.72 -4.18
C LEU A 343 12.88 -12.74 -5.11
N GLU A 344 11.98 -11.79 -4.96
CA GLU A 344 10.77 -11.68 -5.81
C GLU A 344 11.16 -11.43 -7.29
N ILE A 345 12.14 -10.55 -7.54
CA ILE A 345 12.62 -10.30 -8.90
C ILE A 345 13.26 -11.55 -9.50
N LYS A 346 14.12 -12.25 -8.75
CA LYS A 346 14.72 -13.51 -9.20
C LYS A 346 13.66 -14.56 -9.53
N SER A 347 12.63 -14.71 -8.66
CA SER A 347 11.51 -15.62 -8.91
C SER A 347 10.73 -15.21 -10.17
N ALA A 348 10.43 -13.92 -10.34
CA ALA A 348 9.74 -13.42 -11.52
C ALA A 348 10.49 -13.75 -12.82
N PHE A 349 11.81 -13.58 -12.83
CA PHE A 349 12.64 -13.97 -13.99
C PHE A 349 12.58 -15.46 -14.23
N THR A 350 12.73 -16.29 -13.20
CA THR A 350 12.66 -17.76 -13.32
C THR A 350 11.34 -18.25 -13.91
N ASP A 351 10.23 -17.63 -13.49
CA ASP A 351 8.89 -18.07 -13.87
C ASP A 351 8.41 -17.52 -15.24
N ASN A 352 8.95 -16.37 -15.68
CA ASN A 352 8.43 -15.64 -16.85
C ASN A 352 9.40 -15.60 -18.05
N LEU A 353 10.68 -15.91 -17.91
CA LEU A 353 11.57 -16.08 -19.03
C LEU A 353 11.24 -17.39 -19.78
N LYS A 354 11.04 -17.27 -21.06
CA LYS A 354 10.83 -18.43 -21.94
C LYS A 354 12.15 -18.75 -22.65
N PRO A 355 12.45 -20.04 -22.86
CA PRO A 355 13.56 -20.43 -23.72
C PRO A 355 13.44 -19.80 -25.11
N ASP A 356 14.56 -19.41 -25.71
CA ASP A 356 14.64 -19.05 -27.12
C ASP A 356 14.35 -20.26 -28.01
N GLU A 357 14.39 -20.07 -29.36
CA GLU A 357 14.17 -21.14 -30.33
C GLU A 357 15.21 -22.29 -30.22
N ASN A 358 16.34 -22.04 -29.55
CA ASN A 358 17.41 -23.02 -29.30
C ASN A 358 17.35 -23.63 -27.89
N GLY A 359 16.37 -23.27 -27.07
CA GLY A 359 16.20 -23.74 -25.70
C GLY A 359 17.08 -23.03 -24.66
N ASN A 360 17.70 -21.90 -24.99
CA ASN A 360 18.47 -21.10 -24.04
C ASN A 360 17.54 -20.12 -23.32
N ILE A 361 17.74 -19.95 -22.01
CA ILE A 361 17.02 -19.01 -21.15
C ILE A 361 17.92 -17.79 -20.92
#